data_08c267ec30bcc0acc3386dd5345b3bf3
#
_entry.id   08c267ec30bcc0acc3386dd5345b3bf3
#
_cell.length_a   1.000
_cell.length_b   1.000
_cell.length_c   1.000
_cell.angle_alpha   90.00
_cell.angle_beta   90.00
_cell.angle_gamma   90.00
#
_symmetry.space_group_name_H-M   'P 1'
#
loop_
_entity.id
_entity.type
_entity.pdbx_description
1 polymer ?
#
loop_
_entity_poly.entity_id
_entity_poly.type
_entity_poly.pdbx_seq_one_letter_code
_entity_poly.pdbx_strand_id
1 'polypeptide(L)'
;TESNKFSNHLIQLNKGDLIYLFSDGYADQFGGPRGKKFKYKLFKNLLMENRDKPMQEIKEALENTIENWKAPEGPDGQIYEQVDDILVIGLRI
;
A
#
# COMPACT_ATOMS: atom_id res chain seq x y z
N THR A 1 -10.11 -20.47 -4.34
CA THR A 1 -10.23 -20.43 -4.88
C THR A 1 -9.76 -20.02 -5.89
N GLU A 2 -10.04 -20.13 -6.57
CA GLU A 2 -9.47 -19.74 -7.41
C GLU A 2 -9.19 -18.68 -7.40
N SER A 3 -9.63 -18.30 -6.82
CA SER A 3 -9.43 -17.24 -6.72
C SER A 3 -8.40 -16.84 -6.31
N ASN A 4 -7.90 -17.44 -5.90
CA ASN A 4 -6.78 -17.18 -5.63
C ASN A 4 -6.09 -16.63 -6.61
N LYS A 5 -6.53 -15.83 -7.30
CA LYS A 5 -5.87 -15.21 -8.20
C LYS A 5 -5.37 -14.02 -7.64
N PHE A 6 -4.23 -13.98 -7.09
CA PHE A 6 -3.58 -12.77 -6.79
C PHE A 6 -2.97 -12.26 -8.04
N SER A 7 -3.23 -11.01 -8.38
CA SER A 7 -2.47 -10.28 -9.39
C SER A 7 -1.28 -9.68 -8.68
N ASN A 8 -0.12 -10.22 -8.95
CA ASN A 8 1.11 -9.69 -8.40
C ASN A 8 1.72 -8.70 -9.36
N HIS A 9 2.22 -7.61 -8.80
CA HIS A 9 2.80 -6.52 -9.58
C HIS A 9 4.22 -6.26 -9.12
N LEU A 10 5.03 -5.76 -10.05
CA LEU A 10 6.42 -5.45 -9.76
C LEU A 10 6.71 -4.00 -10.12
N ILE A 11 7.32 -3.27 -9.21
CA ILE A 11 7.77 -1.90 -9.44
C ILE A 11 9.25 -1.82 -9.12
N GLN A 12 10.00 -1.16 -10.00
CA GLN A 12 11.42 -0.94 -9.81
C GLN A 12 11.67 0.55 -9.69
N LEU A 13 12.37 0.96 -8.65
CA LEU A 13 12.68 2.35 -8.38
C LEU A 13 14.20 2.54 -8.33
N ASN A 14 14.63 3.79 -8.50
CA ASN A 14 16.06 4.15 -8.38
C ASN A 14 16.94 3.33 -9.30
N LYS A 15 16.51 3.17 -10.54
CA LYS A 15 17.33 2.50 -11.56
C LYS A 15 17.80 1.12 -11.13
N GLY A 16 16.91 0.33 -10.55
CA GLY A 16 17.24 -1.03 -10.19
C GLY A 16 17.71 -1.22 -8.77
N ASP A 17 17.76 -0.14 -8.01
CA ASP A 17 18.24 -0.21 -6.65
C ASP A 17 17.19 -0.72 -5.67
N LEU A 18 15.93 -0.53 -5.98
CA LEU A 18 14.83 -0.84 -5.09
C LEU A 18 13.70 -1.46 -5.88
N ILE A 19 13.28 -2.66 -5.49
CA ILE A 19 12.25 -3.40 -6.20
C ILE A 19 11.15 -3.78 -5.21
N TYR A 20 9.89 -3.63 -5.63
CA TYR A 20 8.75 -4.04 -4.83
C TYR A 20 7.90 -5.03 -5.60
N LEU A 21 7.53 -6.10 -4.91
CA LEU A 21 6.53 -7.05 -5.38
C LEU A 21 5.31 -6.87 -4.49
N PHE A 22 4.13 -6.70 -5.08
CA PHE A 22 2.95 -6.41 -4.28
C PHE A 22 1.69 -6.95 -4.93
N SER A 23 0.69 -7.20 -4.08
CA SER A 23 -0.65 -7.61 -4.53
C SER A 23 -1.52 -6.37 -4.70
N ASP A 24 -2.72 -6.56 -5.25
CA ASP A 24 -3.67 -5.45 -5.42
C ASP A 24 -4.27 -4.94 -4.11
N GLY A 25 -4.08 -5.68 -3.02
CA GLY A 25 -4.77 -5.38 -1.77
C GLY A 25 -4.55 -3.98 -1.24
N TYR A 26 -3.33 -3.49 -1.33
CA TYR A 26 -3.03 -2.15 -0.83
C TYR A 26 -3.75 -1.07 -1.64
N ALA A 27 -3.64 -1.14 -2.96
CA ALA A 27 -4.25 -0.14 -3.83
C ALA A 27 -5.77 -0.23 -3.84
N ASP A 28 -6.31 -1.42 -3.59
CA ASP A 28 -7.75 -1.63 -3.60
C ASP A 28 -8.43 -1.38 -2.26
N GLN A 29 -7.67 -1.05 -1.22
CA GLN A 29 -8.23 -0.80 0.11
C GLN A 29 -9.11 0.44 0.11
N PHE A 30 -10.37 0.27 0.52
CA PHE A 30 -11.27 1.39 0.68
C PHE A 30 -10.97 2.15 1.96
N GLY A 31 -11.18 3.43 1.92
CA GLY A 31 -10.95 4.27 3.09
C GLY A 31 -10.94 5.73 2.75
N GLY A 32 -10.29 6.51 3.60
CA GLY A 32 -10.19 7.95 3.45
C GLY A 32 -11.51 8.64 3.75
N PRO A 33 -11.53 9.97 3.66
CA PRO A 33 -12.73 10.73 4.02
C PRO A 33 -13.91 10.46 3.10
N ARG A 34 -13.68 9.91 1.91
CA ARG A 34 -14.74 9.66 0.94
C ARG A 34 -15.03 8.19 0.71
N GLY A 35 -14.38 7.30 1.45
CA GLY A 35 -14.61 5.87 1.28
C GLY A 35 -14.26 5.34 -0.09
N LYS A 36 -13.12 5.78 -0.64
CA LYS A 36 -12.69 5.35 -1.96
C LYS A 36 -11.48 4.44 -1.85
N LYS A 37 -11.15 3.77 -2.95
CA LYS A 37 -9.94 2.97 -3.02
C LYS A 37 -8.72 3.86 -2.93
N PHE A 38 -7.65 3.34 -2.31
CA PHE A 38 -6.39 4.06 -2.19
C PHE A 38 -5.80 4.33 -3.58
N LYS A 39 -5.82 3.33 -4.44
CA LYS A 39 -5.39 3.37 -5.84
C LYS A 39 -3.89 3.26 -6.01
N TYR A 40 -3.54 2.74 -7.15
CA TYR A 40 -2.15 2.48 -7.49
C TYR A 40 -1.30 3.75 -7.53
N LYS A 41 -1.85 4.84 -8.00
CA LYS A 41 -1.11 6.10 -8.10
C LYS A 41 -0.62 6.58 -6.75
N LEU A 42 -1.49 6.53 -5.73
CA LEU A 42 -1.10 6.93 -4.38
C LEU A 42 -0.09 5.96 -3.78
N PHE A 43 -0.26 4.67 -4.06
CA PHE A 43 0.68 3.67 -3.59
C PHE A 43 2.07 3.91 -4.17
N LYS A 44 2.15 4.14 -5.48
CA LYS A 44 3.42 4.41 -6.14
C LYS A 44 4.06 5.69 -5.61
N ASN A 45 3.27 6.73 -5.41
CA ASN A 45 3.78 7.99 -4.86
C ASN A 45 4.34 7.78 -3.45
N LEU A 46 3.68 6.98 -2.64
CA LEU A 46 4.14 6.67 -1.30
C LEU A 46 5.50 5.98 -1.33
N LEU A 47 5.66 5.02 -2.22
CA LEU A 47 6.94 4.33 -2.38
C LEU A 47 8.03 5.29 -2.86
N MET A 48 7.69 6.16 -3.80
CA MET A 48 8.65 7.13 -4.33
C MET A 48 9.10 8.12 -3.27
N GLU A 49 8.17 8.61 -2.44
CA GLU A 49 8.48 9.57 -1.39
C GLU A 49 9.42 8.99 -0.34
N ASN A 50 9.34 7.69 -0.12
CA ASN A 50 10.11 7.05 0.93
C ASN A 50 11.31 6.27 0.41
N ARG A 51 11.62 6.37 -0.88
CA ARG A 51 12.60 5.48 -1.51
C ARG A 51 14.01 5.55 -0.93
N ASP A 52 14.36 6.69 -0.35
CA ASP A 52 15.71 6.88 0.19
C ASP A 52 15.82 6.51 1.67
N LYS A 53 14.73 6.07 2.26
CA LYS A 53 14.74 5.72 3.69
C LYS A 53 15.14 4.26 3.89
N PRO A 54 15.59 3.91 5.10
CA PRO A 54 15.85 2.50 5.41
C PRO A 54 14.59 1.67 5.23
N MET A 55 14.75 0.40 4.87
CA MET A 55 13.61 -0.48 4.60
C MET A 55 12.65 -0.55 5.77
N GLN A 56 13.15 -0.56 7.00
CA GLN A 56 12.27 -0.60 8.18
C GLN A 56 11.36 0.62 8.24
N GLU A 57 11.90 1.80 7.90
CA GLU A 57 11.08 3.01 7.91
C GLU A 57 10.06 3.03 6.78
N ILE A 58 10.43 2.47 5.62
CA ILE A 58 9.48 2.35 4.52
C ILE A 58 8.33 1.44 4.93
N LYS A 59 8.64 0.33 5.58
CA LYS A 59 7.61 -0.59 6.07
C LYS A 59 6.66 0.12 7.03
N GLU A 60 7.20 0.89 7.96
CA GLU A 60 6.39 1.61 8.93
C GLU A 60 5.51 2.65 8.24
N ALA A 61 6.04 3.34 7.23
CA ALA A 61 5.27 4.33 6.49
C ALA A 61 4.10 3.66 5.77
N LEU A 62 4.33 2.50 5.16
CA LEU A 62 3.28 1.76 4.47
C LEU A 62 2.20 1.30 5.45
N GLU A 63 2.61 0.78 6.59
CA GLU A 63 1.67 0.31 7.60
C GLU A 63 0.84 1.44 8.18
N ASN A 64 1.49 2.54 8.53
CA ASN A 64 0.79 3.68 9.11
C ASN A 64 -0.17 4.30 8.10
N THR A 65 0.25 4.42 6.86
CA THR A 65 -0.59 5.03 5.84
C THR A 65 -1.86 4.23 5.59
N ILE A 66 -1.73 2.89 5.48
CA ILE A 66 -2.91 2.08 5.20
C ILE A 66 -3.84 2.01 6.41
N GLU A 67 -3.29 1.99 7.61
CA GLU A 67 -4.12 1.98 8.82
C GLU A 67 -4.89 3.29 8.96
N ASN A 68 -4.24 4.41 8.68
CA ASN A 68 -4.93 5.70 8.70
C ASN A 68 -5.97 5.80 7.59
N TRP A 69 -5.71 5.16 6.45
CA TRP A 69 -6.68 5.15 5.36
C TRP A 69 -7.94 4.38 5.72
N LYS A 70 -7.76 3.24 6.39
CA LYS A 70 -8.90 2.41 6.82
C LYS A 70 -9.71 3.07 7.91
N ALA A 71 -9.09 3.91 8.73
CA ALA A 71 -9.76 4.54 9.86
C ALA A 71 -9.52 6.05 9.84
N PRO A 72 -10.07 6.75 8.84
CA PRO A 72 -9.86 8.19 8.74
C PRO A 72 -10.53 8.91 9.90
N GLU A 73 -9.87 9.94 10.40
CA GLU A 73 -10.47 10.78 11.41
C GLU A 73 -11.58 11.61 10.79
N GLY A 74 -12.68 11.70 11.48
CA GLY A 74 -13.79 12.46 10.98
C GLY A 74 -14.96 12.34 11.92
N PRO A 75 -16.02 13.10 11.69
CA PRO A 75 -17.17 13.11 12.61
C PRO A 75 -17.82 11.76 12.75
N ASP A 76 -17.74 10.93 11.73
CA ASP A 76 -18.41 9.64 11.76
C ASP A 76 -17.55 8.50 12.32
N GLY A 77 -16.23 8.70 12.40
CA GLY A 77 -15.34 7.68 12.94
C GLY A 77 -15.45 6.34 12.21
N GLN A 78 -15.72 6.39 10.91
CA GLN A 78 -15.95 5.17 10.15
C GLN A 78 -14.67 4.38 9.97
N ILE A 79 -14.76 3.05 10.11
CA ILE A 79 -13.64 2.16 9.89
C ILE A 79 -13.97 1.25 8.72
N TYR A 80 -13.03 1.09 7.82
CA TYR A 80 -13.18 0.26 6.63
C TYR A 80 -12.44 -1.05 6.83
N GLU A 81 -13.10 -2.15 6.49
CA GLU A 81 -12.49 -3.46 6.63
C GLU A 81 -11.50 -3.73 5.52
N GLN A 82 -10.51 -4.53 5.83
CA GLN A 82 -9.59 -5.02 4.83
C GLN A 82 -10.23 -6.23 4.16
N VAL A 83 -10.57 -6.10 2.88
CA VAL A 83 -11.28 -7.17 2.17
C VAL A 83 -10.34 -8.08 1.39
N ASP A 84 -9.13 -7.61 1.07
CA ASP A 84 -8.15 -8.40 0.35
C ASP A 84 -6.85 -8.49 1.13
N ASP A 85 -6.11 -9.57 0.91
CA ASP A 85 -4.80 -9.69 1.51
C ASP A 85 -3.88 -8.61 0.95
N ILE A 86 -3.18 -7.92 1.83
CA ILE A 86 -2.21 -6.91 1.45
C ILE A 86 -0.83 -7.51 1.59
N LEU A 87 -0.15 -7.65 0.46
CA LEU A 87 1.20 -8.19 0.44
C LEU A 87 2.11 -7.22 -0.28
N VAL A 88 3.15 -6.77 0.39
CA VAL A 88 4.16 -5.89 -0.18
C VAL A 88 5.52 -6.39 0.27
N ILE A 89 6.36 -6.74 -0.69
CA ILE A 89 7.72 -7.19 -0.42
C ILE A 89 8.68 -6.24 -1.08
N GLY A 90 9.56 -5.64 -0.30
CA GLY A 90 10.57 -4.73 -0.83
C GLY A 90 11.95 -5.35 -0.77
N LEU A 91 12.76 -5.07 -1.78
CA LEU A 91 14.11 -5.56 -1.85
C LEU A 91 15.04 -4.44 -2.31
N ARG A 92 16.04 -4.16 -1.52
CA ARG A 92 17.06 -3.19 -1.90
C ARG A 92 18.31 -3.95 -2.35
N ILE A 93 18.75 -3.64 -3.53
CA ILE A 93 19.89 -4.34 -4.13
C ILE A 93 21.19 -3.61 -3.82
#